data_da3b71f1f898b4e5adaa40d334757348
#
_entry.id   da3b71f1f898b4e5adaa40d334757348
#
_cell.length_a   1.000
_cell.length_b   1.000
_cell.length_c   1.000
_cell.angle_alpha   90.00
_cell.angle_beta   90.00
_cell.angle_gamma   90.00
#
_symmetry.space_group_name_H-M   'P 1'
#
loop_
_entity.id
_entity.type
_entity.pdbx_description
1 polymer ?
#
loop_
_entity_poly.entity_id
_entity_poly.type
_entity_poly.pdbx_seq_one_letter_code
_entity_poly.pdbx_strand_id
1 'polypeptide(L)'
;MAVSHQEANDVFLSLLRVQKLLLAARHTSPRVHEGVDVAAYPVLFVIAGAGPVRVSDIATNLHSDVSTVSRQVSALVTHGLVSKETDPTDGRAQVASLTGEGRAALRLIQSSRAQWFQGLLADWDGESATTFIRQLGSLGDALDAHLRERGQALPILPFDSTQEQ
;
A
#
# COMPACT_ATOMS: atom_id res chain seq x y z
N MET A 1 -10.08 28.48 14.93
CA MET A 1 -11.29 27.83 15.51
C MET A 1 -11.06 26.34 15.53
N ALA A 2 -11.49 25.65 16.59
CA ALA A 2 -11.41 24.18 16.64
C ALA A 2 -12.47 23.56 15.71
N VAL A 3 -12.18 22.35 15.18
CA VAL A 3 -13.14 21.59 14.37
C VAL A 3 -14.36 21.24 15.23
N SER A 4 -15.55 21.51 14.74
CA SER A 4 -16.80 21.15 15.41
C SER A 4 -17.05 19.63 15.37
N HIS A 5 -17.92 19.15 16.27
CA HIS A 5 -18.32 17.74 16.29
C HIS A 5 -18.95 17.28 14.96
N GLN A 6 -19.75 18.15 14.34
CA GLN A 6 -20.40 17.86 13.05
C GLN A 6 -19.36 17.73 11.94
N GLU A 7 -18.42 18.70 11.82
CA GLU A 7 -17.36 18.64 10.80
C GLU A 7 -16.48 17.40 10.96
N ALA A 8 -16.13 17.04 12.20
CA ALA A 8 -15.35 15.82 12.45
C ALA A 8 -16.10 14.54 11.98
N ASN A 9 -17.41 14.45 12.24
CA ASN A 9 -18.24 13.35 11.78
C ASN A 9 -18.35 13.30 10.25
N ASP A 10 -18.48 14.44 9.59
CA ASP A 10 -18.59 14.54 8.13
C ASP A 10 -17.28 14.12 7.44
N VAL A 11 -16.13 14.47 8.01
CA VAL A 11 -14.82 13.97 7.56
C VAL A 11 -14.76 12.46 7.67
N PHE A 12 -15.14 11.88 8.81
CA PHE A 12 -15.13 10.43 9.04
C PHE A 12 -16.02 9.69 8.03
N LEU A 13 -17.26 10.14 7.83
CA LEU A 13 -18.18 9.53 6.88
C LEU A 13 -17.69 9.64 5.43
N SER A 14 -17.07 10.76 5.07
CA SER A 14 -16.48 10.97 3.75
C SER A 14 -15.33 9.99 3.49
N LEU A 15 -14.47 9.77 4.47
CA LEU A 15 -13.39 8.78 4.38
C LEU A 15 -13.92 7.35 4.24
N LEU A 16 -14.93 6.97 5.01
CA LEU A 16 -15.58 5.65 4.89
C LEU A 16 -16.17 5.45 3.49
N ARG A 17 -16.81 6.47 2.93
CA ARG A 17 -17.34 6.43 1.57
C ARG A 17 -16.23 6.23 0.54
N VAL A 18 -15.16 7.01 0.62
CA VAL A 18 -13.99 6.91 -0.28
C VAL A 18 -13.36 5.53 -0.19
N GLN A 19 -13.12 5.03 1.03
CA GLN A 19 -12.57 3.70 1.25
C GLN A 19 -13.42 2.61 0.58
N LYS A 20 -14.75 2.65 0.77
CA LYS A 20 -15.67 1.70 0.14
C LYS A 20 -15.61 1.74 -1.38
N LEU A 21 -15.55 2.93 -1.97
CA LEU A 21 -15.46 3.12 -3.42
C LEU A 21 -14.13 2.66 -3.99
N LEU A 22 -13.02 2.93 -3.30
CA LEU A 22 -11.69 2.44 -3.70
C LEU A 22 -11.61 0.91 -3.65
N LEU A 23 -12.22 0.28 -2.64
CA LEU A 23 -12.31 -1.18 -2.56
C LEU A 23 -13.13 -1.77 -3.73
N ALA A 24 -14.23 -1.15 -4.10
CA ALA A 24 -15.03 -1.56 -5.26
C ALA A 24 -14.26 -1.35 -6.59
N ALA A 25 -13.58 -0.21 -6.73
CA ALA A 25 -12.80 0.12 -7.92
C ALA A 25 -11.58 -0.79 -8.13
N ARG A 26 -11.10 -1.47 -7.08
CA ARG A 26 -9.98 -2.42 -7.16
C ARG A 26 -10.17 -3.52 -8.22
N HIS A 27 -11.40 -3.95 -8.46
CA HIS A 27 -11.74 -4.95 -9.47
C HIS A 27 -11.69 -4.41 -10.91
N THR A 28 -11.71 -3.09 -11.08
CA THR A 28 -11.60 -2.41 -12.38
C THR A 28 -10.17 -1.97 -12.68
N SER A 29 -9.24 -2.16 -11.74
CA SER A 29 -7.82 -1.83 -11.93
C SER A 29 -7.23 -2.67 -13.06
N PRO A 30 -6.46 -2.06 -13.98
CA PRO A 30 -5.85 -2.78 -15.08
C PRO A 30 -4.89 -3.85 -14.54
N ARG A 31 -4.98 -5.06 -15.10
CA ARG A 31 -4.01 -6.11 -14.84
C ARG A 31 -2.71 -5.75 -15.55
N VAL A 32 -1.69 -5.47 -14.78
CA VAL A 32 -0.37 -5.08 -15.31
C VAL A 32 0.47 -6.31 -15.67
N HIS A 33 0.13 -7.48 -15.11
CA HIS A 33 0.82 -8.73 -15.38
C HIS A 33 -0.21 -9.86 -15.54
N GLU A 34 -0.14 -10.59 -16.67
CA GLU A 34 -0.96 -11.78 -16.89
C GLU A 34 -0.61 -12.86 -15.85
N GLY A 35 -1.65 -13.46 -15.25
CA GLY A 35 -1.49 -14.52 -14.25
C GLY A 35 -1.27 -14.05 -12.82
N VAL A 36 -1.06 -12.74 -12.57
CA VAL A 36 -0.97 -12.18 -11.22
C VAL A 36 -2.27 -11.46 -10.86
N ASP A 37 -2.90 -11.91 -9.77
CA ASP A 37 -4.09 -11.24 -9.24
C ASP A 37 -3.73 -9.85 -8.68
N VAL A 38 -4.57 -8.86 -8.95
CA VAL A 38 -4.45 -7.50 -8.41
C VAL A 38 -4.39 -7.50 -6.87
N ALA A 39 -5.02 -8.49 -6.23
CA ALA A 39 -4.95 -8.69 -4.78
C ALA A 39 -3.53 -8.97 -4.25
N ALA A 40 -2.58 -9.39 -5.11
CA ALA A 40 -1.19 -9.59 -4.72
C ALA A 40 -0.32 -8.32 -4.87
N TYR A 41 -0.81 -7.27 -5.52
CA TYR A 41 -0.04 -6.02 -5.71
C TYR A 41 0.40 -5.36 -4.40
N PRO A 42 -0.41 -5.31 -3.32
CA PRO A 42 0.05 -4.79 -2.03
C PRO A 42 1.32 -5.46 -1.51
N VAL A 43 1.50 -6.76 -1.76
CA VAL A 43 2.71 -7.50 -1.38
C VAL A 43 3.96 -6.93 -2.06
N LEU A 44 3.88 -6.59 -3.36
CA LEU A 44 4.98 -5.97 -4.08
C LEU A 44 5.37 -4.61 -3.49
N PHE A 45 4.38 -3.82 -3.06
CA PHE A 45 4.64 -2.53 -2.41
C PHE A 45 5.34 -2.69 -1.06
N VAL A 46 4.90 -3.65 -0.23
CA VAL A 46 5.54 -3.91 1.07
C VAL A 46 7.00 -4.33 0.87
N ILE A 47 7.25 -5.27 -0.07
CA ILE A 47 8.62 -5.73 -0.35
C ILE A 47 9.48 -4.58 -0.90
N ALA A 48 8.91 -3.68 -1.71
CA ALA A 48 9.63 -2.53 -2.25
C ALA A 48 10.10 -1.57 -1.17
N GLY A 49 9.24 -1.29 -0.19
CA GLY A 49 9.55 -0.36 0.90
C GLY A 49 10.45 -0.96 1.98
N ALA A 50 10.26 -2.24 2.33
CA ALA A 50 11.00 -2.89 3.39
C ALA A 50 12.34 -3.53 2.94
N GLY A 51 12.52 -3.77 1.63
CA GLY A 51 13.58 -4.62 1.11
C GLY A 51 13.29 -6.11 1.37
N PRO A 52 14.33 -6.95 1.55
CA PRO A 52 14.13 -8.35 1.89
C PRO A 52 13.32 -8.50 3.19
N VAL A 53 12.18 -9.18 3.12
CA VAL A 53 11.20 -9.19 4.21
C VAL A 53 10.56 -10.58 4.38
N ARG A 54 10.30 -11.00 5.61
CA ARG A 54 9.64 -12.28 5.90
C ARG A 54 8.15 -12.24 5.54
N VAL A 55 7.61 -13.37 5.13
CA VAL A 55 6.17 -13.50 4.79
C VAL A 55 5.27 -13.13 5.98
N SER A 56 5.68 -13.46 7.21
CA SER A 56 4.98 -13.06 8.43
C SER A 56 4.89 -11.54 8.60
N ASP A 57 5.97 -10.84 8.27
CA ASP A 57 6.06 -9.39 8.43
C ASP A 57 5.24 -8.68 7.34
N ILE A 58 5.22 -9.25 6.11
CA ILE A 58 4.30 -8.79 5.05
C ILE A 58 2.86 -8.95 5.52
N ALA A 59 2.50 -10.09 6.11
CA ALA A 59 1.15 -10.36 6.59
C ALA A 59 0.74 -9.39 7.71
N THR A 60 1.63 -9.12 8.65
CA THR A 60 1.44 -8.13 9.71
C THR A 60 1.23 -6.73 9.11
N ASN A 61 2.07 -6.33 8.15
CA ASN A 61 1.98 -5.04 7.49
C ASN A 61 0.64 -4.85 6.73
N LEU A 62 0.17 -5.90 6.06
CA LEU A 62 -1.07 -5.87 5.28
C LEU A 62 -2.33 -6.18 6.12
N HIS A 63 -2.21 -6.40 7.43
CA HIS A 63 -3.31 -6.87 8.30
C HIS A 63 -4.05 -8.07 7.69
N SER A 64 -3.28 -9.01 7.15
CA SER A 64 -3.79 -10.19 6.43
C SER A 64 -3.27 -11.48 7.06
N ASP A 65 -3.98 -12.59 6.80
CA ASP A 65 -3.53 -13.90 7.26
C ASP A 65 -2.23 -14.32 6.56
N VAL A 66 -1.29 -14.90 7.31
CA VAL A 66 -0.02 -15.42 6.80
C VAL A 66 -0.24 -16.41 5.65
N SER A 67 -1.28 -17.24 5.74
CA SER A 67 -1.62 -18.22 4.70
C SER A 67 -2.04 -17.57 3.37
N THR A 68 -2.76 -16.45 3.44
CA THR A 68 -3.17 -15.66 2.28
C THR A 68 -1.96 -15.01 1.63
N VAL A 69 -1.13 -14.33 2.42
CA VAL A 69 0.10 -13.67 1.93
C VAL A 69 1.08 -14.70 1.38
N SER A 70 1.24 -15.87 2.02
CA SER A 70 2.10 -16.94 1.52
C SER A 70 1.68 -17.42 0.13
N ARG A 71 0.37 -17.55 -0.15
CA ARG A 71 -0.14 -17.89 -1.48
C ARG A 71 0.14 -16.78 -2.50
N GLN A 72 -0.06 -15.51 -2.12
CA GLN A 72 0.24 -14.37 -2.98
C GLN A 72 1.74 -14.30 -3.31
N VAL A 73 2.62 -14.43 -2.31
CA VAL A 73 4.08 -14.46 -2.52
C VAL A 73 4.47 -15.64 -3.42
N SER A 74 3.88 -16.82 -3.24
CA SER A 74 4.16 -17.99 -4.08
C SER A 74 3.74 -17.76 -5.54
N ALA A 75 2.59 -17.12 -5.77
CA ALA A 75 2.17 -16.73 -7.12
C ALA A 75 3.16 -15.73 -7.74
N LEU A 76 3.59 -14.70 -6.99
CA LEU A 76 4.58 -13.73 -7.45
C LEU A 76 5.93 -14.38 -7.77
N VAL A 77 6.35 -15.37 -7.00
CA VAL A 77 7.57 -16.17 -7.30
C VAL A 77 7.40 -16.98 -8.58
N THR A 78 6.27 -17.63 -8.76
CA THR A 78 5.98 -18.39 -10.00
C THR A 78 6.05 -17.53 -11.25
N HIS A 79 5.65 -16.26 -11.13
CA HIS A 79 5.70 -15.29 -12.23
C HIS A 79 7.01 -14.46 -12.28
N GLY A 80 8.03 -14.85 -11.51
CA GLY A 80 9.35 -14.25 -11.55
C GLY A 80 9.44 -12.81 -10.98
N LEU A 81 8.38 -12.31 -10.32
CA LEU A 81 8.35 -10.94 -9.77
C LEU A 81 9.01 -10.84 -8.40
N VAL A 82 9.07 -11.94 -7.66
CA VAL A 82 9.65 -12.07 -6.33
C VAL A 82 10.59 -13.27 -6.31
N SER A 83 11.73 -13.15 -5.64
CA SER A 83 12.58 -14.26 -5.24
C SER A 83 12.41 -14.58 -3.76
N LYS A 84 12.66 -15.83 -3.38
CA LYS A 84 12.77 -16.26 -1.99
C LYS A 84 14.21 -16.69 -1.73
N GLU A 85 14.77 -16.18 -0.66
CA GLU A 85 16.12 -16.50 -0.22
C GLU A 85 16.11 -16.85 1.27
N THR A 86 17.12 -17.60 1.72
CA THR A 86 17.28 -17.87 3.14
C THR A 86 17.61 -16.57 3.86
N ASP A 87 16.96 -16.30 5.00
CA ASP A 87 17.26 -15.15 5.82
C ASP A 87 18.72 -15.22 6.32
N PRO A 88 19.55 -14.20 6.05
CA PRO A 88 20.95 -14.22 6.45
C PRO A 88 21.16 -14.26 7.97
N THR A 89 20.15 -13.88 8.75
CA THR A 89 20.21 -13.88 10.23
C THR A 89 19.57 -15.12 10.86
N ASP A 90 18.69 -15.81 10.13
CA ASP A 90 18.00 -17.01 10.61
C ASP A 90 17.86 -18.00 9.44
N GLY A 91 18.79 -18.93 9.36
CA GLY A 91 18.83 -19.94 8.29
C GLY A 91 17.60 -20.85 8.18
N ARG A 92 16.65 -20.76 9.12
CA ARG A 92 15.36 -21.48 9.09
C ARG A 92 14.23 -20.66 8.46
N ALA A 93 14.42 -19.35 8.33
CA ALA A 93 13.45 -18.43 7.75
C ALA A 93 13.77 -18.12 6.28
N GLN A 94 12.74 -17.74 5.54
CA GLN A 94 12.89 -17.23 4.18
C GLN A 94 12.43 -15.79 4.11
N VAL A 95 13.17 -14.98 3.35
CA VAL A 95 12.81 -13.61 3.00
C VAL A 95 12.40 -13.53 1.54
N ALA A 96 11.45 -12.67 1.25
CA ALA A 96 11.00 -12.34 -0.09
C ALA A 96 11.65 -11.03 -0.55
N SER A 97 12.13 -10.99 -1.79
CA SER A 97 12.77 -9.82 -2.39
C SER A 97 12.22 -9.57 -3.80
N LEU A 98 12.14 -8.30 -4.23
CA LEU A 98 11.77 -7.99 -5.61
C LEU A 98 12.90 -8.37 -6.57
N THR A 99 12.52 -9.04 -7.66
CA THR A 99 13.40 -9.22 -8.82
C THR A 99 13.49 -7.95 -9.66
N GLY A 100 14.32 -7.96 -10.73
CA GLY A 100 14.33 -6.90 -11.74
C GLY A 100 12.96 -6.74 -12.42
N GLU A 101 12.30 -7.87 -12.75
CA GLU A 101 10.95 -7.90 -13.33
C GLU A 101 9.90 -7.41 -12.34
N GLY A 102 10.01 -7.79 -11.05
CA GLY A 102 9.13 -7.29 -10.00
C GLY A 102 9.19 -5.76 -9.85
N ARG A 103 10.39 -5.18 -9.90
CA ARG A 103 10.55 -3.71 -9.90
C ARG A 103 9.94 -3.06 -11.15
N ALA A 104 10.09 -3.69 -12.31
CA ALA A 104 9.46 -3.19 -13.55
C ALA A 104 7.93 -3.26 -13.48
N ALA A 105 7.37 -4.38 -13.02
CA ALA A 105 5.93 -4.53 -12.80
C ALA A 105 5.39 -3.49 -11.80
N LEU A 106 6.12 -3.24 -10.71
CA LEU A 106 5.73 -2.24 -9.71
C LEU A 106 5.64 -0.83 -10.31
N ARG A 107 6.62 -0.43 -11.15
CA ARG A 107 6.56 0.87 -11.85
C ARG A 107 5.35 0.98 -12.77
N LEU A 108 5.00 -0.09 -13.49
CA LEU A 108 3.81 -0.13 -14.33
C LEU A 108 2.53 -0.01 -13.51
N ILE A 109 2.43 -0.69 -12.36
CA ILE A 109 1.30 -0.59 -11.43
C ILE A 109 1.16 0.86 -10.94
N GLN A 110 2.27 1.49 -10.53
CA GLN A 110 2.29 2.88 -10.06
C GLN A 110 1.85 3.86 -11.16
N SER A 111 2.38 3.70 -12.38
CA SER A 111 2.01 4.53 -13.53
C SER A 111 0.53 4.39 -13.89
N SER A 112 0.02 3.16 -13.99
CA SER A 112 -1.39 2.91 -14.30
C SER A 112 -2.32 3.49 -13.23
N ARG A 113 -1.93 3.36 -11.95
CA ARG A 113 -2.66 3.96 -10.84
C ARG A 113 -2.66 5.48 -10.92
N ALA A 114 -1.50 6.09 -11.20
CA ALA A 114 -1.38 7.54 -11.34
C ALA A 114 -2.26 8.07 -12.47
N GLN A 115 -2.26 7.42 -13.64
CA GLN A 115 -3.12 7.79 -14.76
C GLN A 115 -4.61 7.68 -14.41
N TRP A 116 -5.00 6.60 -13.73
CA TRP A 116 -6.38 6.43 -13.30
C TRP A 116 -6.82 7.53 -12.31
N PHE A 117 -5.99 7.83 -11.30
CA PHE A 117 -6.26 8.93 -10.35
C PHE A 117 -6.28 10.29 -11.05
N GLN A 118 -5.38 10.53 -11.99
CA GLN A 118 -5.38 11.77 -12.79
C GLN A 118 -6.70 11.96 -13.52
N GLY A 119 -7.28 10.89 -14.07
CA GLY A 119 -8.62 10.93 -14.68
C GLY A 119 -9.73 11.27 -13.68
N LEU A 120 -9.66 10.76 -12.44
CA LEU A 120 -10.64 11.08 -11.40
C LEU A 120 -10.53 12.52 -10.90
N LEU A 121 -9.35 13.13 -11.00
CA LEU A 121 -9.05 14.49 -10.55
C LEU A 121 -9.02 15.50 -11.72
N ALA A 122 -9.62 15.17 -12.88
CA ALA A 122 -9.54 15.99 -14.08
C ALA A 122 -10.04 17.44 -13.88
N ASP A 123 -11.00 17.64 -12.98
CA ASP A 123 -11.57 18.95 -12.65
C ASP A 123 -10.83 19.68 -11.51
N TRP A 124 -9.75 19.09 -10.98
CA TRP A 124 -8.96 19.68 -9.91
C TRP A 124 -7.79 20.46 -10.48
N ASP A 125 -7.48 21.60 -9.88
CA ASP A 125 -6.22 22.28 -10.11
C ASP A 125 -5.10 21.72 -9.19
N GLY A 126 -3.85 22.07 -9.51
CA GLY A 126 -2.68 21.59 -8.77
C GLY A 126 -2.63 22.10 -7.32
N GLU A 127 -3.20 23.27 -7.02
CA GLU A 127 -3.25 23.81 -5.67
C GLU A 127 -4.22 23.04 -4.79
N SER A 128 -5.40 22.73 -5.31
CA SER A 128 -6.41 21.89 -4.66
C SER A 128 -5.86 20.48 -4.38
N ALA A 129 -5.19 19.86 -5.35
CA ALA A 129 -4.57 18.55 -5.19
C ALA A 129 -3.47 18.57 -4.10
N THR A 130 -2.58 19.55 -4.14
CA THR A 130 -1.50 19.72 -3.14
C THR A 130 -2.05 19.95 -1.74
N THR A 131 -3.09 20.78 -1.62
CA THR A 131 -3.74 21.05 -0.34
C THR A 131 -4.39 19.78 0.23
N PHE A 132 -5.08 19.01 -0.61
CA PHE A 132 -5.71 17.76 -0.21
C PHE A 132 -4.68 16.72 0.24
N ILE A 133 -3.56 16.56 -0.49
CA ILE A 133 -2.45 15.67 -0.11
C ILE A 133 -1.93 16.03 1.27
N ARG A 134 -1.66 17.31 1.52
CA ARG A 134 -1.16 17.78 2.82
C ARG A 134 -2.14 17.50 3.95
N GLN A 135 -3.44 17.73 3.74
CA GLN A 135 -4.47 17.49 4.75
C GLN A 135 -4.64 16.00 5.05
N LEU A 136 -4.61 15.14 4.02
CA LEU A 136 -4.62 13.68 4.20
C LEU A 136 -3.38 13.20 4.96
N GLY A 137 -2.20 13.72 4.62
CA GLY A 137 -0.96 13.43 5.34
C GLY A 137 -1.08 13.76 6.82
N SER A 138 -1.50 14.99 7.16
CA SER A 138 -1.69 15.41 8.56
C SER A 138 -2.70 14.54 9.31
N LEU A 139 -3.76 14.08 8.65
CA LEU A 139 -4.72 13.15 9.26
C LEU A 139 -4.10 11.77 9.48
N GLY A 140 -3.31 11.29 8.52
CA GLY A 140 -2.55 10.04 8.63
C GLY A 140 -1.60 10.06 9.82
N ASP A 141 -0.80 11.12 9.95
CA ASP A 141 0.14 11.32 11.06
C ASP A 141 -0.57 11.33 12.42
N ALA A 142 -1.70 12.02 12.51
CA ALA A 142 -2.49 12.08 13.75
C ALA A 142 -3.07 10.70 14.11
N LEU A 143 -3.52 9.92 13.12
CA LEU A 143 -4.03 8.57 13.34
C LEU A 143 -2.90 7.60 13.76
N ASP A 144 -1.75 7.68 13.13
CA ASP A 144 -0.57 6.87 13.47
C ASP A 144 -0.10 7.16 14.91
N ALA A 145 0.01 8.44 15.28
CA ALA A 145 0.34 8.84 16.65
C ALA A 145 -0.65 8.26 17.68
N HIS A 146 -1.95 8.36 17.39
CA HIS A 146 -2.99 7.80 18.25
C HIS A 146 -2.91 6.27 18.40
N LEU A 147 -2.59 5.54 17.33
CA LEU A 147 -2.42 4.09 17.36
C LEU A 147 -1.16 3.70 18.15
N ARG A 148 -0.06 4.44 18.00
CA ARG A 148 1.18 4.21 18.76
C ARG A 148 0.98 4.39 20.25
N GLU A 149 0.24 5.41 20.67
CA GLU A 149 -0.09 5.63 22.10
C GLU A 149 -0.87 4.45 22.72
N ARG A 150 -1.61 3.71 21.89
CA ARG A 150 -2.36 2.52 22.29
C ARG A 150 -1.62 1.18 22.12
N GLY A 151 -0.33 1.25 21.76
CA GLY A 151 0.48 0.05 21.50
C GLY A 151 0.09 -0.69 20.22
N GLN A 152 -0.63 -0.05 19.32
CA GLN A 152 -1.10 -0.58 18.04
C GLN A 152 -0.33 0.06 16.85
N ALA A 153 0.96 0.32 17.04
CA ALA A 153 1.78 0.90 15.97
C ALA A 153 1.69 0.03 14.71
N LEU A 154 1.34 0.69 13.60
CA LEU A 154 1.40 0.06 12.28
C LEU A 154 2.85 0.02 11.82
N PRO A 155 3.30 -1.05 11.15
CA PRO A 155 4.54 -1.01 10.39
C PRO A 155 4.46 0.12 9.36
N ILE A 156 5.62 0.72 9.06
CA ILE A 156 5.72 1.80 8.06
C ILE A 156 5.04 1.36 6.77
N LEU A 157 3.98 2.06 6.39
CA LEU A 157 3.31 1.78 5.12
C LEU A 157 4.28 2.11 3.98
N PRO A 158 4.44 1.25 2.97
CA PRO A 158 5.36 1.45 1.85
C PRO A 158 4.95 2.60 0.92
N PHE A 159 4.07 3.48 1.37
CA PHE A 159 3.53 4.63 0.65
C PHE A 159 4.00 5.97 1.22
N ASP A 160 4.87 5.94 2.22
CA ASP A 160 5.49 7.17 2.72
C ASP A 160 6.40 7.72 1.62
N SER A 161 5.86 8.68 0.87
CA SER A 161 6.52 9.41 -0.21
C SER A 161 7.69 10.29 0.27
N THR A 162 8.15 10.09 1.49
CA THR A 162 9.21 10.89 2.12
C THR A 162 10.62 10.33 1.89
N GLN A 163 10.80 9.26 1.10
CA GLN A 163 12.11 8.64 0.83
C GLN A 163 12.53 8.71 -0.64
N GLU A 164 12.12 9.72 -1.40
CA GLU A 164 12.78 10.07 -2.67
C GLU A 164 13.38 11.47 -2.56
N GLN A 165 14.57 11.54 -1.99
CA GLN A 165 15.59 12.57 -2.27
C GLN A 165 16.95 11.89 -2.48
#